data_1722463d89721739d10d82a58d7fede2
#
_entry.id   1722463d89721739d10d82a58d7fede2
#
_cell.length_a   1.000
_cell.length_b   1.000
_cell.length_c   1.000
_cell.angle_alpha   90.00
_cell.angle_beta   90.00
_cell.angle_gamma   90.00
#
_symmetry.space_group_name_H-M   'P 1'
#
loop_
_entity.id
_entity.type
_entity.pdbx_description
1 polymer ?
#
loop_
_entity_poly.entity_id
_entity_poly.type
_entity_poly.pdbx_seq_one_letter_code
_entity_poly.pdbx_strand_id
1 'polypeptide(L)'
;MCIRDRKNNILCFYHDPNIGGRFSIFSITSLLPLLSIGHSLPSIIQSFNKAKKIFEKNHSKLSKYINYSIAHEKKFNLNILVGLSYHDKVNAINEWYRQIFAESLGKNKRAKNYISSYGSIDQHSQFQLYIDGPHDKHFYFFKIENRNKTIISNASLIKGYNLMSTLEEGAIKTLIQKKFLVTQFSIKDDFTSYCYLIFFLIFDIYLRSKFEKINFLDQPAVEILKKNTKA
;
A
#
# COMPACT_ATOMS: atom_id res chain seq x y z
N MET A 1 -11.19 12.31 22.42
CA MET A 1 -10.12 12.96 23.18
C MET A 1 -10.13 12.41 24.59
N CYS A 2 -9.02 11.92 25.09
CA CYS A 2 -8.95 11.26 26.38
C CYS A 2 -9.05 12.29 27.52
N ILE A 3 -9.87 12.03 28.53
CA ILE A 3 -9.99 12.89 29.75
C ILE A 3 -8.61 13.01 30.43
N ARG A 4 -7.80 11.96 30.35
CA ARG A 4 -6.45 11.90 30.89
C ARG A 4 -5.52 12.94 30.27
N ASP A 5 -5.63 13.18 28.96
CA ASP A 5 -4.76 14.10 28.22
C ASP A 5 -5.01 15.55 28.68
N ARG A 6 -6.28 15.93 28.88
CA ARG A 6 -6.63 17.26 29.43
C ARG A 6 -6.15 17.46 30.85
N LYS A 7 -6.26 16.43 31.71
CA LYS A 7 -5.78 16.51 33.10
C LYS A 7 -4.26 16.70 33.21
N ASN A 8 -3.52 16.22 32.23
CA ASN A 8 -2.05 16.28 32.20
C ASN A 8 -1.51 17.40 31.31
N ASN A 9 -2.35 18.36 30.87
CA ASN A 9 -1.98 19.46 29.95
C ASN A 9 -1.26 19.00 28.69
N ILE A 10 -1.62 17.82 28.18
CA ILE A 10 -1.07 17.30 26.93
C ILE A 10 -1.73 18.05 25.76
N LEU A 11 -0.90 18.59 24.85
CA LEU A 11 -1.38 19.27 23.66
C LEU A 11 -2.18 18.31 22.76
N CYS A 12 -3.43 18.65 22.51
CA CYS A 12 -4.36 17.83 21.73
C CYS A 12 -4.75 18.52 20.44
N PHE A 13 -4.67 17.79 19.33
CA PHE A 13 -5.13 18.26 18.03
C PHE A 13 -6.48 17.62 17.68
N TYR A 14 -7.33 18.39 17.04
CA TYR A 14 -8.61 17.89 16.56
C TYR A 14 -8.39 16.90 15.41
N HIS A 15 -9.06 15.77 15.49
CA HIS A 15 -9.18 14.79 14.40
C HIS A 15 -10.67 14.58 14.10
N ASP A 16 -11.04 14.65 12.81
CA ASP A 16 -12.43 14.44 12.38
C ASP A 16 -12.87 13.01 12.72
N PRO A 17 -13.92 12.82 13.56
CA PRO A 17 -14.38 11.50 13.96
C PRO A 17 -14.96 10.67 12.80
N ASN A 18 -15.30 11.30 11.67
CA ASN A 18 -15.78 10.62 10.48
C ASN A 18 -14.66 10.00 9.64
N ILE A 19 -13.39 10.36 9.92
CA ILE A 19 -12.24 9.77 9.25
C ILE A 19 -11.76 8.56 10.06
N GLY A 20 -12.05 7.36 9.58
CA GLY A 20 -11.55 6.12 10.19
C GLY A 20 -10.02 6.04 10.15
N GLY A 21 -9.39 5.44 11.19
CA GLY A 21 -7.94 5.40 11.36
C GLY A 21 -7.17 4.93 10.13
N ARG A 22 -7.63 3.88 9.45
CA ARG A 22 -6.97 3.34 8.24
C ARG A 22 -7.02 4.25 7.02
N PHE A 23 -7.91 5.25 7.01
CA PHE A 23 -8.03 6.27 5.98
C PHE A 23 -7.42 7.62 6.40
N SER A 24 -6.81 7.70 7.58
CA SER A 24 -6.31 8.95 8.16
C SER A 24 -4.93 9.40 7.67
N ILE A 25 -4.39 8.73 6.66
CA ILE A 25 -3.04 8.99 6.13
C ILE A 25 -2.84 10.44 5.63
N PHE A 26 -3.92 11.13 5.24
CA PHE A 26 -3.88 12.54 4.87
C PHE A 26 -4.47 13.48 5.94
N SER A 27 -4.59 13.01 7.18
CA SER A 27 -5.12 13.79 8.29
C SER A 27 -4.03 14.22 9.27
N ILE A 28 -4.43 14.89 10.34
CA ILE A 28 -3.53 15.35 11.40
C ILE A 28 -2.68 14.23 12.01
N THR A 29 -3.17 12.99 12.01
CA THR A 29 -2.43 11.82 12.54
C THR A 29 -1.13 11.52 11.80
N SER A 30 -1.06 11.82 10.51
CA SER A 30 0.17 11.67 9.70
C SER A 30 0.89 13.00 9.48
N LEU A 31 0.15 14.11 9.39
CA LEU A 31 0.75 15.43 9.19
C LEU A 31 1.59 15.86 10.39
N LEU A 32 1.12 15.63 11.61
CA LEU A 32 1.83 16.04 12.82
C LEU A 32 3.22 15.39 12.93
N PRO A 33 3.39 14.07 12.77
CA PRO A 33 4.72 13.44 12.74
C PRO A 33 5.62 14.00 11.62
N LEU A 34 5.09 14.23 10.41
CA LEU A 34 5.86 14.79 9.30
C LEU A 34 6.38 16.20 9.61
N LEU A 35 5.54 17.04 10.21
CA LEU A 35 5.94 18.39 10.62
C LEU A 35 6.97 18.36 11.75
N SER A 36 6.85 17.42 12.70
CA SER A 36 7.78 17.31 13.83
C SER A 36 9.20 16.88 13.41
N ILE A 37 9.34 16.20 12.28
CA ILE A 37 10.64 15.84 11.69
C ILE A 37 11.14 16.85 10.65
N GLY A 38 10.50 18.03 10.56
CA GLY A 38 10.98 19.17 9.77
C GLY A 38 10.41 19.28 8.35
N HIS A 39 9.41 18.50 7.97
CA HIS A 39 8.76 18.71 6.67
C HIS A 39 7.90 19.98 6.67
N SER A 40 7.92 20.70 5.56
CA SER A 40 7.13 21.94 5.37
C SER A 40 5.69 21.62 5.00
N LEU A 41 4.73 22.16 5.79
CA LEU A 41 3.30 21.99 5.48
C LEU A 41 2.90 22.53 4.10
N PRO A 42 3.36 23.72 3.65
CA PRO A 42 3.09 24.19 2.29
C PRO A 42 3.57 23.21 1.20
N SER A 43 4.77 22.62 1.37
CA SER A 43 5.32 21.63 0.43
C SER A 43 4.49 20.34 0.37
N ILE A 44 4.02 19.86 1.54
CA ILE A 44 3.14 18.68 1.62
C ILE A 44 1.82 18.95 0.89
N ILE A 45 1.17 20.11 1.18
CA ILE A 45 -0.08 20.51 0.55
C ILE A 45 0.08 20.67 -0.97
N GLN A 46 1.17 21.28 -1.43
CA GLN A 46 1.47 21.42 -2.85
C GLN A 46 1.59 20.05 -3.54
N SER A 47 2.33 19.14 -2.93
CA SER A 47 2.52 17.77 -3.45
C SER A 47 1.20 16.99 -3.51
N PHE A 48 0.39 17.08 -2.45
CA PHE A 48 -0.94 16.49 -2.39
C PHE A 48 -1.85 17.04 -3.52
N ASN A 49 -1.93 18.36 -3.66
CA ASN A 49 -2.77 18.99 -4.70
C ASN A 49 -2.31 18.62 -6.11
N LYS A 50 -1.00 18.52 -6.34
CA LYS A 50 -0.45 18.06 -7.62
C LYS A 50 -0.82 16.61 -7.90
N ALA A 51 -0.66 15.72 -6.92
CA ALA A 51 -1.05 14.32 -7.03
C ALA A 51 -2.55 14.16 -7.29
N LYS A 52 -3.39 14.94 -6.58
CA LYS A 52 -4.85 14.95 -6.77
C LYS A 52 -5.22 15.31 -8.21
N LYS A 53 -4.64 16.39 -8.76
CA LYS A 53 -4.89 16.81 -10.17
C LYS A 53 -4.48 15.71 -11.16
N ILE A 54 -3.34 15.05 -10.94
CA ILE A 54 -2.89 13.94 -11.80
C ILE A 54 -3.87 12.78 -11.71
N PHE A 55 -4.33 12.44 -10.51
CA PHE A 55 -5.29 11.37 -10.27
C PHE A 55 -6.62 11.66 -10.95
N GLU A 56 -7.19 12.86 -10.77
CA GLU A 56 -8.45 13.29 -11.39
C GLU A 56 -8.39 13.23 -12.91
N LYS A 57 -7.26 13.60 -13.53
CA LYS A 57 -7.04 13.48 -14.97
C LYS A 57 -7.03 12.02 -15.45
N ASN A 58 -6.54 11.10 -14.64
CA ASN A 58 -6.31 9.71 -15.04
C ASN A 58 -7.35 8.72 -14.48
N HIS A 59 -8.27 9.14 -13.61
CA HIS A 59 -9.15 8.24 -12.87
C HIS A 59 -9.95 7.27 -13.76
N SER A 60 -10.40 7.70 -14.93
CA SER A 60 -11.14 6.84 -15.87
C SER A 60 -10.26 5.71 -16.43
N LYS A 61 -8.99 6.01 -16.77
CA LYS A 61 -8.02 5.01 -17.23
C LYS A 61 -7.68 4.04 -16.09
N LEU A 62 -7.47 4.56 -14.88
CA LEU A 62 -7.20 3.75 -13.69
C LEU A 62 -8.37 2.84 -13.35
N SER A 63 -9.61 3.35 -13.44
CA SER A 63 -10.82 2.55 -13.23
C SER A 63 -10.90 1.38 -14.20
N LYS A 64 -10.66 1.61 -15.49
CA LYS A 64 -10.64 0.53 -16.51
C LYS A 64 -9.58 -0.52 -16.18
N TYR A 65 -8.38 -0.09 -15.80
CA TYR A 65 -7.30 -0.99 -15.42
C TYR A 65 -7.65 -1.85 -14.20
N ILE A 66 -8.15 -1.22 -13.12
CA ILE A 66 -8.51 -1.93 -11.89
C ILE A 66 -9.66 -2.91 -12.14
N ASN A 67 -10.71 -2.49 -12.87
CA ASN A 67 -11.83 -3.38 -13.19
C ASN A 67 -11.39 -4.57 -14.06
N TYR A 68 -10.48 -4.36 -15.02
CA TYR A 68 -9.87 -5.43 -15.79
C TYR A 68 -9.09 -6.40 -14.89
N SER A 69 -8.29 -5.88 -13.99
CA SER A 69 -7.51 -6.66 -13.02
C SER A 69 -8.43 -7.52 -12.15
N ILE A 70 -9.50 -6.94 -11.58
CA ILE A 70 -10.49 -7.65 -10.75
C ILE A 70 -11.18 -8.76 -11.56
N ALA A 71 -11.60 -8.46 -12.79
CA ALA A 71 -12.23 -9.45 -13.66
C ALA A 71 -11.30 -10.61 -14.02
N HIS A 72 -10.02 -10.31 -14.29
CA HIS A 72 -8.99 -11.31 -14.57
C HIS A 72 -8.73 -12.20 -13.35
N GLU A 73 -8.55 -11.60 -12.18
CA GLU A 73 -8.40 -12.31 -10.92
C GLU A 73 -9.57 -13.27 -10.66
N LYS A 74 -10.80 -12.83 -10.92
CA LYS A 74 -12.00 -13.67 -10.77
C LYS A 74 -12.03 -14.80 -11.78
N LYS A 75 -11.73 -14.51 -13.05
CA LYS A 75 -11.72 -15.51 -14.13
C LYS A 75 -10.78 -16.66 -13.86
N PHE A 76 -9.62 -16.38 -13.27
CA PHE A 76 -8.57 -17.36 -13.01
C PHE A 76 -8.48 -17.82 -11.53
N ASN A 77 -9.48 -17.48 -10.69
CA ASN A 77 -9.53 -17.83 -9.27
C ASN A 77 -8.26 -17.41 -8.50
N LEU A 78 -7.71 -16.24 -8.82
CA LEU A 78 -6.57 -15.68 -8.08
C LEU A 78 -7.07 -15.15 -6.74
N ASN A 79 -6.86 -15.91 -5.67
CA ASN A 79 -7.43 -15.63 -4.34
C ASN A 79 -6.46 -14.93 -3.40
N ILE A 80 -5.22 -14.73 -3.83
CA ILE A 80 -4.15 -14.11 -3.04
C ILE A 80 -3.57 -12.93 -3.84
N LEU A 81 -3.53 -11.76 -3.23
CA LEU A 81 -2.69 -10.64 -3.69
C LEU A 81 -1.42 -10.62 -2.87
N VAL A 82 -0.27 -10.62 -3.54
CA VAL A 82 1.04 -10.55 -2.90
C VAL A 82 1.66 -9.20 -3.25
N GLY A 83 1.77 -8.31 -2.28
CA GLY A 83 2.49 -7.05 -2.42
C GLY A 83 3.97 -7.24 -2.14
N LEU A 84 4.81 -6.99 -3.11
CA LEU A 84 6.27 -7.10 -3.02
C LEU A 84 6.94 -5.74 -3.10
N SER A 85 7.89 -5.49 -2.22
CA SER A 85 8.73 -4.31 -2.25
C SER A 85 10.19 -4.68 -1.95
N TYR A 86 11.13 -4.03 -2.64
CA TYR A 86 12.57 -4.16 -2.42
C TYR A 86 13.19 -2.88 -1.86
N HIS A 87 12.34 -1.99 -1.33
CA HIS A 87 12.76 -0.70 -0.80
C HIS A 87 11.90 -0.30 0.40
N ASP A 88 12.53 0.10 1.51
CA ASP A 88 11.87 0.38 2.79
C ASP A 88 10.74 1.41 2.69
N LYS A 89 10.94 2.49 1.93
CA LYS A 89 9.94 3.56 1.80
C LYS A 89 8.62 3.06 1.20
N VAL A 90 8.67 2.23 0.17
CA VAL A 90 7.46 1.65 -0.44
C VAL A 90 6.98 0.42 0.30
N ASN A 91 7.83 -0.23 1.09
CA ASN A 91 7.39 -1.29 1.98
C ASN A 91 6.41 -0.78 3.04
N ALA A 92 6.64 0.40 3.59
CA ALA A 92 5.69 1.03 4.53
C ALA A 92 4.31 1.24 3.89
N ILE A 93 4.26 1.60 2.60
CA ILE A 93 2.99 1.74 1.86
C ILE A 93 2.36 0.35 1.61
N ASN A 94 3.16 -0.66 1.31
CA ASN A 94 2.70 -2.04 1.15
C ASN A 94 2.07 -2.57 2.45
N GLU A 95 2.69 -2.34 3.60
CA GLU A 95 2.17 -2.69 4.93
C GLU A 95 0.87 -1.93 5.27
N TRP A 96 0.82 -0.63 4.97
CA TRP A 96 -0.41 0.14 5.12
C TRP A 96 -1.52 -0.37 4.21
N TYR A 97 -1.20 -0.73 2.95
CA TYR A 97 -2.17 -1.27 2.02
C TYR A 97 -2.69 -2.65 2.47
N ARG A 98 -1.85 -3.48 3.09
CA ARG A 98 -2.29 -4.73 3.72
C ARG A 98 -3.38 -4.49 4.75
N GLN A 99 -3.21 -3.50 5.62
CA GLN A 99 -4.20 -3.16 6.64
C GLN A 99 -5.51 -2.67 6.00
N ILE A 100 -5.42 -1.67 5.12
CA ILE A 100 -6.63 -1.09 4.51
C ILE A 100 -7.38 -2.12 3.66
N PHE A 101 -6.66 -3.01 2.98
CA PHE A 101 -7.25 -4.10 2.20
C PHE A 101 -8.01 -5.08 3.10
N ALA A 102 -7.36 -5.59 4.13
CA ALA A 102 -7.94 -6.58 5.03
C ALA A 102 -9.15 -6.04 5.78
N GLU A 103 -9.04 -4.87 6.41
CA GLU A 103 -10.13 -4.29 7.20
C GLU A 103 -11.31 -3.78 6.35
N SER A 104 -11.04 -3.34 5.12
CA SER A 104 -12.09 -2.79 4.26
C SER A 104 -12.81 -3.86 3.46
N LEU A 105 -12.11 -4.88 2.96
CA LEU A 105 -12.65 -5.90 2.07
C LEU A 105 -12.87 -7.26 2.74
N GLY A 106 -12.23 -7.54 3.89
CA GLY A 106 -12.26 -8.82 4.61
C GLY A 106 -13.61 -9.18 5.23
N LYS A 107 -14.68 -9.20 4.43
CA LYS A 107 -16.06 -9.38 4.85
C LYS A 107 -16.78 -10.43 4.02
N ASN A 108 -17.88 -10.96 4.60
CA ASN A 108 -18.79 -11.87 3.91
C ASN A 108 -18.12 -13.14 3.33
N LYS A 109 -16.95 -13.54 3.86
CA LYS A 109 -16.17 -14.70 3.40
C LYS A 109 -15.81 -14.66 1.91
N ARG A 110 -15.75 -13.47 1.30
CA ARG A 110 -15.53 -13.26 -0.15
C ARG A 110 -14.22 -12.59 -0.49
N ALA A 111 -13.59 -11.97 0.49
CA ALA A 111 -12.34 -11.24 0.25
C ALA A 111 -11.19 -12.19 -0.05
N LYS A 112 -10.26 -11.66 -0.85
CA LYS A 112 -8.97 -12.28 -1.08
C LYS A 112 -8.04 -12.05 0.11
N ASN A 113 -7.05 -12.89 0.26
CA ASN A 113 -5.97 -12.62 1.19
C ASN A 113 -4.99 -11.63 0.57
N TYR A 114 -4.49 -10.71 1.36
CA TYR A 114 -3.38 -9.85 0.98
C TYR A 114 -2.16 -10.22 1.82
N ILE A 115 -1.06 -10.55 1.15
CA ILE A 115 0.23 -10.86 1.77
C ILE A 115 1.17 -9.73 1.45
N SER A 116 1.67 -9.04 2.47
CA SER A 116 2.77 -8.11 2.32
C SER A 116 4.09 -8.87 2.42
N SER A 117 4.94 -8.68 1.43
CA SER A 117 6.19 -9.42 1.24
C SER A 117 7.35 -8.41 1.07
N TYR A 118 8.41 -8.60 1.84
CA TYR A 118 9.63 -7.82 1.69
C TYR A 118 10.62 -8.60 0.82
N GLY A 119 10.83 -8.13 -0.40
CA GLY A 119 11.42 -8.92 -1.49
C GLY A 119 12.75 -9.57 -1.18
N SER A 120 13.69 -8.85 -0.57
CA SER A 120 15.01 -9.41 -0.24
C SER A 120 14.96 -10.54 0.79
N ILE A 121 14.00 -10.53 1.72
CA ILE A 121 13.81 -11.57 2.73
C ILE A 121 12.99 -12.72 2.14
N ASP A 122 11.86 -12.39 1.54
CA ASP A 122 10.89 -13.38 1.08
C ASP A 122 11.32 -14.11 -0.19
N GLN A 123 12.27 -13.55 -0.94
CA GLN A 123 12.92 -14.26 -2.03
C GLN A 123 13.61 -15.54 -1.57
N HIS A 124 14.06 -15.58 -0.31
CA HIS A 124 14.66 -16.76 0.30
C HIS A 124 13.70 -17.62 1.11
N SER A 125 12.55 -17.06 1.52
CA SER A 125 11.59 -17.78 2.38
C SER A 125 10.31 -18.20 1.68
N GLN A 126 9.79 -17.39 0.73
CA GLN A 126 8.45 -17.59 0.14
C GLN A 126 8.48 -17.89 -1.37
N PHE A 127 9.55 -17.54 -2.09
CA PHE A 127 9.55 -17.62 -3.56
C PHE A 127 9.39 -19.05 -4.09
N GLN A 128 9.87 -20.07 -3.38
CA GLN A 128 9.61 -21.47 -3.76
C GLN A 128 8.10 -21.72 -3.82
N LEU A 129 7.37 -21.33 -2.76
CA LEU A 129 5.91 -21.46 -2.70
C LEU A 129 5.21 -20.58 -3.76
N TYR A 130 5.74 -19.39 -4.02
CA TYR A 130 5.15 -18.48 -5.00
C TYR A 130 5.24 -19.03 -6.41
N ILE A 131 6.36 -19.67 -6.77
CA ILE A 131 6.66 -20.11 -8.14
C ILE A 131 6.09 -21.49 -8.44
N ASP A 132 6.15 -22.40 -7.45
CA ASP A 132 5.87 -23.82 -7.64
C ASP A 132 4.66 -24.32 -6.84
N GLY A 133 4.10 -23.49 -6.00
CA GLY A 133 2.83 -23.75 -5.29
C GLY A 133 1.59 -23.45 -6.15
N PRO A 134 0.41 -23.35 -5.51
CA PRO A 134 -0.84 -23.08 -6.23
C PRO A 134 -0.77 -21.79 -7.07
N HIS A 135 -1.24 -21.85 -8.32
CA HIS A 135 -1.24 -20.74 -9.27
C HIS A 135 -2.46 -19.82 -9.05
N ASP A 136 -2.60 -19.33 -7.83
CA ASP A 136 -3.76 -18.56 -7.32
C ASP A 136 -3.41 -17.12 -6.89
N LYS A 137 -2.25 -16.63 -7.33
CA LYS A 137 -1.66 -15.37 -6.86
C LYS A 137 -1.61 -14.32 -7.96
N HIS A 138 -1.87 -13.05 -7.57
CA HIS A 138 -1.57 -11.87 -8.33
C HIS A 138 -0.49 -11.07 -7.58
N PHE A 139 0.59 -10.69 -8.25
CA PHE A 139 1.74 -10.02 -7.65
C PHE A 139 1.71 -8.53 -7.93
N TYR A 140 1.80 -7.72 -6.88
CA TYR A 140 1.93 -6.27 -6.91
C TYR A 140 3.35 -5.88 -6.53
N PHE A 141 4.10 -5.30 -7.46
CA PHE A 141 5.44 -4.78 -7.20
C PHE A 141 5.40 -3.28 -6.96
N PHE A 142 5.86 -2.85 -5.79
CA PHE A 142 6.02 -1.45 -5.43
C PHE A 142 7.47 -1.04 -5.67
N LYS A 143 7.70 -0.26 -6.73
CA LYS A 143 9.05 0.11 -7.21
C LYS A 143 9.29 1.61 -7.09
N ILE A 144 10.53 1.99 -6.81
CA ILE A 144 11.00 3.38 -6.96
C ILE A 144 11.77 3.48 -8.28
N GLU A 145 11.27 4.35 -9.18
CA GLU A 145 11.96 4.69 -10.43
C GLU A 145 13.27 5.42 -10.13
N ASN A 146 14.27 5.23 -11.03
CA ASN A 146 15.52 5.97 -11.00
C ASN A 146 16.03 6.17 -9.58
N ARG A 147 16.27 5.04 -8.93
CA ARG A 147 17.00 5.07 -7.68
C ARG A 147 18.28 5.84 -7.96
N ASN A 148 18.25 7.14 -7.70
CA ASN A 148 19.30 8.05 -8.05
C ASN A 148 20.64 7.46 -7.61
N LYS A 149 21.56 7.31 -8.56
CA LYS A 149 22.99 7.05 -8.32
C LYS A 149 23.62 8.20 -7.50
N THR A 150 22.82 9.16 -7.06
CA THR A 150 23.19 10.40 -6.44
C THR A 150 23.53 10.15 -4.98
N ILE A 151 24.79 10.38 -4.66
CA ILE A 151 25.32 10.57 -3.31
C ILE A 151 25.49 9.30 -2.47
N ILE A 152 25.83 8.18 -3.07
CA ILE A 152 26.48 7.13 -2.30
C ILE A 152 27.97 7.19 -2.65
N SER A 153 28.74 7.92 -1.84
CA SER A 153 30.20 8.02 -1.99
C SER A 153 30.93 6.69 -1.67
N ASN A 154 30.20 5.70 -1.15
CA ASN A 154 30.74 4.40 -0.77
C ASN A 154 30.40 3.35 -1.84
N ALA A 155 31.41 2.80 -2.50
CA ALA A 155 31.28 1.79 -3.54
C ALA A 155 30.54 0.51 -3.08
N SER A 156 30.65 0.14 -1.79
CA SER A 156 29.96 -1.01 -1.22
C SER A 156 28.46 -0.80 -1.14
N LEU A 157 28.01 0.42 -0.80
CA LEU A 157 26.59 0.78 -0.77
C LEU A 157 26.00 0.85 -2.18
N ILE A 158 26.76 1.34 -3.19
CA ILE A 158 26.33 1.33 -4.59
C ILE A 158 26.12 -0.11 -5.09
N LYS A 159 27.02 -1.03 -4.74
CA LYS A 159 26.88 -2.45 -5.09
C LYS A 159 25.63 -3.07 -4.44
N GLY A 160 25.39 -2.82 -3.17
CA GLY A 160 24.19 -3.29 -2.47
C GLY A 160 22.89 -2.78 -3.08
N TYR A 161 22.87 -1.52 -3.49
CA TYR A 161 21.73 -0.89 -4.14
C TYR A 161 21.44 -1.47 -5.54
N ASN A 162 22.47 -1.70 -6.34
CA ASN A 162 22.31 -2.37 -7.63
C ASN A 162 21.83 -3.81 -7.46
N LEU A 163 22.28 -4.48 -6.40
CA LEU A 163 21.83 -5.83 -6.07
C LEU A 163 20.33 -5.89 -5.83
N MET A 164 19.76 -4.98 -5.02
CA MET A 164 18.31 -4.94 -4.75
C MET A 164 17.49 -4.75 -6.01
N SER A 165 17.94 -3.88 -6.92
CA SER A 165 17.29 -3.68 -8.21
C SER A 165 17.36 -4.92 -9.10
N THR A 166 18.51 -5.59 -9.12
CA THR A 166 18.72 -6.83 -9.89
C THR A 166 17.84 -7.97 -9.34
N LEU A 167 17.74 -8.09 -8.02
CA LEU A 167 16.87 -9.08 -7.37
C LEU A 167 15.39 -8.84 -7.70
N GLU A 168 14.95 -7.57 -7.65
CA GLU A 168 13.58 -7.16 -8.01
C GLU A 168 13.26 -7.51 -9.47
N GLU A 169 14.14 -7.15 -10.39
CA GLU A 169 13.96 -7.43 -11.83
C GLU A 169 13.98 -8.93 -12.12
N GLY A 170 14.85 -9.68 -11.46
CA GLY A 170 14.91 -11.13 -11.53
C GLY A 170 13.62 -11.80 -11.08
N ALA A 171 13.06 -11.33 -9.94
CA ALA A 171 11.79 -11.79 -9.42
C ALA A 171 10.63 -11.54 -10.38
N ILE A 172 10.52 -10.31 -10.89
CA ILE A 172 9.48 -9.92 -11.86
C ILE A 172 9.59 -10.78 -13.12
N LYS A 173 10.79 -10.90 -13.70
CA LYS A 173 11.04 -11.70 -14.90
C LYS A 173 10.63 -13.16 -14.70
N THR A 174 11.01 -13.75 -13.57
CA THR A 174 10.68 -15.14 -13.24
C THR A 174 9.17 -15.35 -13.15
N LEU A 175 8.45 -14.49 -12.42
CA LEU A 175 7.00 -14.59 -12.28
C LEU A 175 6.27 -14.43 -13.62
N ILE A 176 6.72 -13.50 -14.48
CA ILE A 176 6.17 -13.32 -15.83
C ILE A 176 6.43 -14.56 -16.70
N GLN A 177 7.64 -15.13 -16.68
CA GLN A 177 7.97 -16.36 -17.39
C GLN A 177 7.11 -17.55 -16.93
N LYS A 178 6.77 -17.59 -15.64
CA LYS A 178 5.87 -18.58 -15.06
C LYS A 178 4.38 -18.24 -15.26
N LYS A 179 4.06 -17.21 -16.04
CA LYS A 179 2.70 -16.79 -16.42
C LYS A 179 1.84 -16.28 -15.25
N PHE A 180 2.43 -15.83 -14.17
CA PHE A 180 1.69 -15.15 -13.12
C PHE A 180 1.24 -13.76 -13.57
N LEU A 181 0.13 -13.30 -13.03
CA LEU A 181 -0.31 -11.92 -13.18
C LEU A 181 0.59 -11.03 -12.32
N VAL A 182 1.24 -10.06 -12.95
CA VAL A 182 2.15 -9.12 -12.29
C VAL A 182 1.73 -7.69 -12.63
N THR A 183 1.50 -6.90 -11.58
CA THR A 183 1.28 -5.46 -11.67
C THR A 183 2.46 -4.72 -11.06
N GLN A 184 2.99 -3.72 -11.75
CA GLN A 184 4.11 -2.91 -11.26
C GLN A 184 3.66 -1.47 -11.03
N PHE A 185 3.85 -0.98 -9.81
CA PHE A 185 3.66 0.42 -9.42
C PHE A 185 5.02 1.09 -9.35
N SER A 186 5.43 1.73 -10.44
CA SER A 186 6.69 2.48 -10.50
C SER A 186 6.44 3.93 -10.17
N ILE A 187 7.08 4.45 -9.13
CA ILE A 187 6.95 5.82 -8.64
C ILE A 187 8.31 6.48 -8.46
N LYS A 188 8.34 7.80 -8.55
CA LYS A 188 9.52 8.58 -8.17
C LYS A 188 9.62 8.69 -6.65
N ASP A 189 10.84 8.86 -6.13
CA ASP A 189 11.07 9.09 -4.70
C ASP A 189 10.76 10.56 -4.33
N ASP A 190 9.47 10.95 -4.44
CA ASP A 190 8.98 12.26 -4.06
C ASP A 190 7.56 12.21 -3.47
N PHE A 191 7.20 13.21 -2.68
CA PHE A 191 5.89 13.29 -2.00
C PHE A 191 4.71 13.24 -2.97
N THR A 192 4.81 13.83 -4.15
CA THR A 192 3.74 13.82 -5.15
C THR A 192 3.45 12.39 -5.61
N SER A 193 4.50 11.64 -5.89
CA SER A 193 4.39 10.24 -6.35
C SER A 193 3.86 9.32 -5.26
N TYR A 194 4.29 9.51 -4.01
CA TYR A 194 3.72 8.78 -2.87
C TYR A 194 2.23 9.09 -2.67
N CYS A 195 1.83 10.37 -2.69
CA CYS A 195 0.42 10.73 -2.60
C CYS A 195 -0.41 10.12 -3.75
N TYR A 196 0.13 10.14 -4.97
CA TYR A 196 -0.55 9.54 -6.13
C TYR A 196 -0.74 8.03 -5.98
N LEU A 197 0.27 7.31 -5.52
CA LEU A 197 0.16 5.86 -5.22
C LEU A 197 -0.90 5.59 -4.15
N ILE A 198 -0.92 6.38 -3.08
CA ILE A 198 -1.93 6.27 -2.01
C ILE A 198 -3.34 6.51 -2.56
N PHE A 199 -3.56 7.52 -3.41
CA PHE A 199 -4.84 7.73 -4.07
C PHE A 199 -5.25 6.54 -4.92
N PHE A 200 -4.32 5.98 -5.70
CA PHE A 200 -4.58 4.79 -6.49
C PHE A 200 -5.01 3.60 -5.62
N LEU A 201 -4.30 3.33 -4.52
CA LEU A 201 -4.57 2.20 -3.63
C LEU A 201 -5.92 2.35 -2.90
N ILE A 202 -6.29 3.56 -2.46
CA ILE A 202 -7.62 3.85 -1.90
C ILE A 202 -8.70 3.63 -2.98
N PHE A 203 -8.44 4.06 -4.20
CA PHE A 203 -9.38 3.89 -5.32
C PHE A 203 -9.54 2.42 -5.72
N ASP A 204 -8.48 1.62 -5.65
CA ASP A 204 -8.54 0.17 -5.84
C ASP A 204 -9.45 -0.48 -4.79
N ILE A 205 -9.31 -0.13 -3.50
CA ILE A 205 -10.21 -0.59 -2.43
C ILE A 205 -11.67 -0.21 -2.73
N TYR A 206 -11.89 1.03 -3.15
CA TYR A 206 -13.23 1.50 -3.48
C TYR A 206 -13.86 0.69 -4.63
N LEU A 207 -13.15 0.49 -5.73
CA LEU A 207 -13.67 -0.26 -6.88
C LEU A 207 -13.87 -1.75 -6.55
N ARG A 208 -12.96 -2.38 -5.80
CA ARG A 208 -13.13 -3.74 -5.29
C ARG A 208 -14.36 -3.86 -4.40
N SER A 209 -14.57 -2.89 -3.51
CA SER A 209 -15.74 -2.88 -2.64
C SER A 209 -17.05 -2.78 -3.41
N LYS A 210 -17.07 -1.99 -4.49
CA LYS A 210 -18.23 -1.89 -5.40
C LYS A 210 -18.47 -3.20 -6.14
N PHE A 211 -17.42 -3.82 -6.64
CA PHE A 211 -17.50 -5.10 -7.32
C PHE A 211 -18.04 -6.22 -6.42
N GLU A 212 -17.57 -6.29 -5.17
CA GLU A 212 -17.98 -7.28 -4.17
C GLU A 212 -19.28 -6.89 -3.42
N LYS A 213 -19.82 -5.67 -3.67
CA LYS A 213 -20.99 -5.11 -2.96
C LYS A 213 -20.79 -5.08 -1.43
N ILE A 214 -19.63 -4.60 -1.00
CA ILE A 214 -19.21 -4.51 0.40
C ILE A 214 -19.16 -3.04 0.84
N ASN A 215 -19.59 -2.73 2.06
CA ASN A 215 -19.28 -1.44 2.68
C ASN A 215 -17.82 -1.46 3.17
N PHE A 216 -16.93 -0.69 2.53
CA PHE A 216 -15.50 -0.67 2.87
C PHE A 216 -15.17 0.23 4.07
N LEU A 217 -16.13 1.01 4.57
CA LEU A 217 -15.90 1.95 5.67
C LEU A 217 -16.10 1.34 7.07
N ASP A 218 -16.91 0.29 7.21
CA ASP A 218 -17.13 -0.41 8.49
C ASP A 218 -16.11 -1.54 8.73
N GLN A 219 -16.12 -2.13 9.92
CA GLN A 219 -15.26 -3.26 10.31
C GLN A 219 -15.91 -4.10 11.43
N PRO A 220 -17.06 -4.74 11.18
CA PRO A 220 -17.85 -5.37 12.22
C PRO A 220 -17.13 -6.50 12.98
N ALA A 221 -16.28 -7.27 12.32
CA ALA A 221 -15.53 -8.36 12.96
C ALA A 221 -14.53 -7.87 14.02
N VAL A 222 -13.92 -6.70 13.81
CA VAL A 222 -12.98 -6.11 14.77
C VAL A 222 -13.70 -5.65 16.04
N GLU A 223 -14.97 -5.24 15.94
CA GLU A 223 -15.76 -4.84 17.10
C GLU A 223 -16.06 -6.06 18.00
N ILE A 224 -16.23 -7.25 17.46
CA ILE A 224 -16.37 -8.50 18.23
C ILE A 224 -15.09 -8.77 19.03
N LEU A 225 -13.93 -8.66 18.38
CA LEU A 225 -12.62 -8.83 19.04
C LEU A 225 -12.47 -7.83 20.20
N LYS A 226 -12.78 -6.54 19.96
CA LYS A 226 -12.71 -5.50 21.01
C LYS A 226 -13.63 -5.76 22.20
N LYS A 227 -14.82 -6.32 21.95
CA LYS A 227 -15.73 -6.72 23.05
C LYS A 227 -15.13 -7.83 23.91
N ASN A 228 -14.56 -8.84 23.28
CA ASN A 228 -13.97 -9.99 23.97
C ASN A 228 -12.66 -9.64 24.71
N THR A 229 -11.96 -8.56 24.33
CA THR A 229 -10.74 -8.10 25.02
C THR A 229 -11.01 -7.11 26.15
N LYS A 230 -12.24 -6.60 26.30
CA LYS A 230 -12.66 -5.70 27.39
C LYS A 230 -13.32 -6.43 28.55
N ALA A 231 -13.46 -7.74 28.46
CA ALA A 231 -14.08 -8.57 29.51
C ALA A 231 -13.10 -8.87 30.65
#